data_172bdcf853a6b3bd43a2d36273835517
#
_entry.id   172bdcf853a6b3bd43a2d36273835517
#
_cell.length_a   1.000
_cell.length_b   1.000
_cell.length_c   1.000
_cell.angle_alpha   90.00
_cell.angle_beta   90.00
_cell.angle_gamma   90.00
#
_symmetry.space_group_name_H-M   'P 1'
#
loop_
_entity.id
_entity.type
_entity.pdbx_description
1 polymer ?
#
loop_
_entity_poly.entity_id
_entity_poly.type
_entity_poly.pdbx_seq_one_letter_code
_entity_poly.pdbx_strand_id
1 'polypeptide(L)'
;MFMRFFSAGLSVMAGPRPVVFSGPSGAGKSTLLKKLLKEFDGVFGFSVSHTTRKPRPGEENGKDYHYVSREDMQAGIAKGDFIESAEFSGNMYGTSKAAVQAVQAQNLICILDIDMQGVKSIKRTNLNPIYVSIQPPTMDVLEKRLRARQTESEDSLRKRLQAALMEMEFSKEPGQFDVVIVNDNLDEAYEKLKAALIQEIQKVKNTTKA
;
A
#
# COMPACT_ATOMS: atom_id res chain seq x y z
N MET A 1 -52.85 8.57 -19.92
CA MET A 1 -51.82 9.60 -19.71
C MET A 1 -50.80 9.02 -18.74
N PHE A 2 -49.75 8.33 -19.27
CA PHE A 2 -48.75 7.64 -18.47
C PHE A 2 -47.60 8.63 -18.24
N MET A 3 -47.44 9.07 -16.99
CA MET A 3 -46.25 9.81 -16.54
C MET A 3 -45.06 8.87 -16.46
N ARG A 4 -44.10 9.02 -17.37
CA ARG A 4 -42.76 8.40 -17.26
C ARG A 4 -41.95 9.20 -16.24
N PHE A 5 -41.70 8.61 -15.06
CA PHE A 5 -40.69 9.10 -14.15
C PHE A 5 -39.31 8.77 -14.76
N PHE A 6 -38.64 9.79 -15.26
CA PHE A 6 -37.20 9.72 -15.53
C PHE A 6 -36.48 9.72 -14.16
N SER A 7 -36.08 8.55 -13.71
CA SER A 7 -35.08 8.44 -12.67
C SER A 7 -33.75 8.93 -13.26
N ALA A 8 -33.41 10.19 -12.98
CA ALA A 8 -32.06 10.69 -13.17
C ALA A 8 -31.17 9.97 -12.16
N GLY A 9 -30.57 8.85 -12.59
CA GLY A 9 -29.51 8.20 -11.85
C GLY A 9 -28.37 9.20 -11.73
N LEU A 10 -28.23 9.82 -10.54
CA LEU A 10 -26.96 10.43 -10.17
C LEU A 10 -25.90 9.32 -10.28
N SER A 11 -25.10 9.40 -11.33
CA SER A 11 -23.83 8.68 -11.38
C SER A 11 -23.01 9.25 -10.22
N VAL A 12 -23.02 8.57 -9.10
CA VAL A 12 -22.06 8.82 -8.02
C VAL A 12 -20.71 8.60 -8.67
N MET A 13 -19.99 9.69 -8.97
CA MET A 13 -18.63 9.63 -9.47
C MET A 13 -17.86 8.82 -8.44
N ALA A 14 -17.50 7.60 -8.80
CA ALA A 14 -16.70 6.77 -7.90
C ALA A 14 -15.42 7.55 -7.56
N GLY A 15 -15.14 7.74 -6.29
CA GLY A 15 -13.93 8.42 -5.81
C GLY A 15 -12.67 7.79 -6.43
N PRO A 16 -11.49 8.37 -6.21
CA PRO A 16 -10.25 7.84 -6.75
C PRO A 16 -10.01 6.42 -6.23
N ARG A 17 -9.51 5.55 -7.10
CA ARG A 17 -9.17 4.16 -6.73
C ARG A 17 -8.02 4.19 -5.72
N PRO A 18 -8.07 3.35 -4.67
CA PRO A 18 -6.90 3.13 -3.80
C PRO A 18 -5.71 2.60 -4.57
N VAL A 19 -4.52 2.73 -4.02
CA VAL A 19 -3.30 2.18 -4.59
C VAL A 19 -2.65 1.25 -3.56
N VAL A 20 -2.43 0.02 -3.96
CA VAL A 20 -1.67 -0.98 -3.19
C VAL A 20 -0.22 -0.95 -3.66
N PHE A 21 0.68 -0.61 -2.76
CA PHE A 21 2.12 -0.76 -2.95
C PHE A 21 2.59 -2.04 -2.29
N SER A 22 3.37 -2.83 -3.02
CA SER A 22 4.00 -4.03 -2.49
C SER A 22 5.41 -4.20 -3.06
N GLY A 23 6.16 -5.13 -2.48
CA GLY A 23 7.50 -5.46 -2.90
C GLY A 23 8.49 -5.49 -1.74
N PRO A 24 9.70 -6.03 -1.94
CA PRO A 24 10.64 -6.35 -0.87
C PRO A 24 11.04 -5.15 -0.01
N SER A 25 11.29 -5.43 1.26
CA SER A 25 11.97 -4.45 2.12
C SER A 25 13.33 -4.10 1.50
N GLY A 26 13.61 -2.82 1.30
CA GLY A 26 14.85 -2.38 0.60
C GLY A 26 14.67 -2.11 -0.90
N ALA A 27 13.52 -2.41 -1.50
CA ALA A 27 13.24 -2.10 -2.91
C ALA A 27 13.13 -0.60 -3.20
N GLY A 28 12.93 0.26 -2.17
CA GLY A 28 12.85 1.71 -2.31
C GLY A 28 11.43 2.28 -2.31
N LYS A 29 10.41 1.50 -1.90
CA LYS A 29 9.01 1.94 -1.82
C LYS A 29 8.84 3.27 -1.09
N SER A 30 9.36 3.37 0.13
CA SER A 30 9.22 4.58 0.95
C SER A 30 9.89 5.81 0.35
N THR A 31 10.98 5.65 -0.40
CA THR A 31 11.65 6.76 -1.12
C THR A 31 10.78 7.27 -2.25
N LEU A 32 10.22 6.37 -3.06
CA LEU A 32 9.31 6.71 -4.14
C LEU A 32 8.03 7.36 -3.62
N LEU A 33 7.46 6.82 -2.53
CA LEU A 33 6.27 7.37 -1.88
C LEU A 33 6.50 8.77 -1.32
N LYS A 34 7.63 9.01 -0.64
CA LYS A 34 7.99 10.35 -0.16
C LYS A 34 8.09 11.38 -1.30
N LYS A 35 8.67 10.98 -2.44
CA LYS A 35 8.76 11.83 -3.63
C LYS A 35 7.37 12.13 -4.20
N LEU A 36 6.52 11.12 -4.30
CA LEU A 36 5.14 11.22 -4.79
C LEU A 36 4.28 12.15 -3.92
N LEU A 37 4.32 11.95 -2.61
CA LEU A 37 3.58 12.79 -1.64
C LEU A 37 4.06 14.23 -1.65
N LYS A 38 5.36 14.48 -1.84
CA LYS A 38 5.92 15.83 -1.93
C LYS A 38 5.48 16.54 -3.21
N GLU A 39 5.43 15.83 -4.37
CA GLU A 39 5.03 16.43 -5.65
C GLU A 39 3.51 16.65 -5.72
N PHE A 40 2.73 15.77 -5.11
CA PHE A 40 1.28 15.78 -5.14
C PHE A 40 0.69 15.95 -3.73
N ASP A 41 1.05 17.05 -3.08
CA ASP A 41 0.52 17.39 -1.76
C ASP A 41 -1.01 17.50 -1.80
N GLY A 42 -1.68 16.97 -0.77
CA GLY A 42 -3.14 16.96 -0.67
C GLY A 42 -3.87 16.03 -1.65
N VAL A 43 -3.17 15.13 -2.37
CA VAL A 43 -3.80 14.19 -3.31
C VAL A 43 -3.90 12.78 -2.74
N PHE A 44 -2.97 12.41 -1.87
CA PHE A 44 -2.84 11.07 -1.29
C PHE A 44 -3.05 11.08 0.22
N GLY A 45 -3.55 9.97 0.75
CA GLY A 45 -3.60 9.70 2.17
C GLY A 45 -3.18 8.26 2.47
N PHE A 46 -2.43 8.05 3.55
CA PHE A 46 -2.07 6.71 3.99
C PHE A 46 -3.20 6.06 4.79
N SER A 47 -3.50 4.80 4.45
CA SER A 47 -4.19 3.92 5.37
C SER A 47 -3.17 3.47 6.43
N VAL A 48 -3.20 4.10 7.60
CA VAL A 48 -2.30 3.72 8.70
C VAL A 48 -2.65 2.31 9.16
N SER A 49 -1.73 1.38 8.95
CA SER A 49 -1.91 -0.04 9.32
C SER A 49 -1.83 -0.25 10.82
N HIS A 50 -2.47 -1.30 11.32
CA HIS A 50 -2.32 -1.79 12.68
C HIS A 50 -1.17 -2.80 12.76
N THR A 51 -0.48 -2.83 13.90
CA THR A 51 0.55 -3.85 14.15
C THR A 51 0.68 -4.18 15.63
N THR A 52 1.04 -5.43 15.91
CA THR A 52 1.40 -5.89 17.27
C THR A 52 2.89 -5.73 17.57
N ARG A 53 3.67 -5.26 16.59
CA ARG A 53 5.09 -4.91 16.76
C ARG A 53 5.23 -3.69 17.67
N LYS A 54 6.22 -3.68 18.53
CA LYS A 54 6.57 -2.48 19.30
C LYS A 54 7.08 -1.35 18.37
N PRO A 55 6.79 -0.09 18.68
CA PRO A 55 7.30 1.05 17.92
C PRO A 55 8.83 1.07 17.95
N ARG A 56 9.45 1.51 16.86
CA ARG A 56 10.88 1.79 16.79
C ARG A 56 11.15 3.23 17.26
N PRO A 57 12.41 3.57 17.59
CA PRO A 57 12.76 4.97 17.87
C PRO A 57 12.33 5.90 16.73
N GLY A 58 11.59 6.95 17.08
CA GLY A 58 11.08 7.93 16.12
C GLY A 58 9.77 7.58 15.42
N GLU A 59 9.19 6.40 15.67
CA GLU A 59 7.85 6.05 15.18
C GLU A 59 6.77 6.54 16.17
N GLU A 60 5.66 7.05 15.62
CA GLU A 60 4.53 7.59 16.37
C GLU A 60 3.25 6.78 16.17
N ASN A 61 2.52 6.52 17.27
CA ASN A 61 1.24 5.82 17.19
C ASN A 61 0.19 6.66 16.44
N GLY A 62 -0.53 6.00 15.53
CA GLY A 62 -1.53 6.64 14.69
C GLY A 62 -0.97 7.38 13.47
N LYS A 63 0.36 7.42 13.32
CA LYS A 63 1.05 8.06 12.20
C LYS A 63 1.83 7.03 11.37
N ASP A 64 2.72 6.28 12.01
CA ASP A 64 3.46 5.21 11.35
C ASP A 64 2.66 3.90 11.36
N TYR A 65 2.12 3.56 12.51
CA TYR A 65 1.21 2.44 12.74
C TYR A 65 0.23 2.76 13.87
N HIS A 66 -0.88 2.04 13.90
CA HIS A 66 -1.68 1.85 15.11
C HIS A 66 -1.07 0.67 15.88
N TYR A 67 -0.31 0.94 16.94
CA TYR A 67 0.30 -0.09 17.78
C TYR A 67 -0.75 -0.63 18.76
N VAL A 68 -1.09 -1.91 18.61
CA VAL A 68 -2.15 -2.57 19.38
C VAL A 68 -1.64 -3.86 20.02
N SER A 69 -2.35 -4.38 21.00
CA SER A 69 -2.08 -5.70 21.56
C SER A 69 -2.45 -6.80 20.55
N ARG A 70 -1.89 -8.01 20.74
CA ARG A 70 -2.25 -9.16 19.91
C ARG A 70 -3.72 -9.54 20.10
N GLU A 71 -4.20 -9.44 21.33
CA GLU A 71 -5.57 -9.70 21.75
C GLU A 71 -6.55 -8.74 21.05
N ASP A 72 -6.26 -7.45 21.08
CA ASP A 72 -7.09 -6.42 20.42
C ASP A 72 -7.14 -6.63 18.91
N MET A 73 -5.99 -6.94 18.31
CA MET A 73 -5.92 -7.21 16.88
C MET A 73 -6.73 -8.44 16.47
N GLN A 74 -6.61 -9.54 17.23
CA GLN A 74 -7.39 -10.76 17.00
C GLN A 74 -8.89 -10.51 17.17
N ALA A 75 -9.29 -9.75 18.19
CA ALA A 75 -10.68 -9.37 18.40
C ALA A 75 -11.24 -8.55 17.22
N GLY A 76 -10.47 -7.58 16.71
CA GLY A 76 -10.86 -6.78 15.53
C GLY A 76 -10.98 -7.64 14.27
N ILE A 77 -10.04 -8.58 14.05
CA ILE A 77 -10.11 -9.52 12.91
C ILE A 77 -11.37 -10.40 13.02
N ALA A 78 -11.66 -10.94 14.20
CA ALA A 78 -12.85 -11.77 14.42
C ALA A 78 -14.16 -11.00 14.20
N LYS A 79 -14.19 -9.69 14.50
CA LYS A 79 -15.32 -8.79 14.22
C LYS A 79 -15.42 -8.40 12.74
N GLY A 80 -14.40 -8.70 11.93
CA GLY A 80 -14.36 -8.31 10.52
C GLY A 80 -14.02 -6.83 10.29
N ASP A 81 -13.34 -6.17 11.23
CA ASP A 81 -12.94 -4.76 11.14
C ASP A 81 -11.78 -4.54 10.18
N PHE A 82 -11.07 -5.60 9.81
CA PHE A 82 -9.92 -5.56 8.90
C PHE A 82 -10.30 -5.99 7.47
N ILE A 83 -9.73 -5.30 6.49
CA ILE A 83 -9.81 -5.66 5.06
C ILE A 83 -8.85 -6.81 4.78
N GLU A 84 -7.65 -6.74 5.37
CA GLU A 84 -6.63 -7.77 5.32
C GLU A 84 -5.86 -7.82 6.63
N SER A 85 -5.28 -8.98 6.92
CA SER A 85 -4.33 -9.17 8.00
C SER A 85 -3.33 -10.26 7.64
N ALA A 86 -2.10 -10.10 8.10
CA ALA A 86 -1.00 -11.03 7.88
C ALA A 86 -0.13 -11.13 9.12
N GLU A 87 0.56 -12.25 9.28
CA GLU A 87 1.60 -12.42 10.30
C GLU A 87 2.96 -12.46 9.63
N PHE A 88 3.87 -11.59 10.06
CA PHE A 88 5.24 -11.52 9.58
C PHE A 88 6.23 -11.34 10.73
N SER A 89 7.25 -12.19 10.77
CA SER A 89 8.29 -12.17 11.82
C SER A 89 7.70 -12.17 13.25
N GLY A 90 6.65 -12.96 13.50
CA GLY A 90 6.01 -13.10 14.82
C GLY A 90 5.12 -11.93 15.23
N ASN A 91 4.93 -10.93 14.37
CA ASN A 91 4.02 -9.81 14.59
C ASN A 91 2.87 -9.85 13.60
N MET A 92 1.71 -9.40 14.06
CA MET A 92 0.55 -9.21 13.19
C MET A 92 0.56 -7.81 12.58
N TYR A 93 0.07 -7.73 11.37
CA TYR A 93 -0.14 -6.49 10.61
C TYR A 93 -1.53 -6.56 9.99
N GLY A 94 -2.17 -5.42 9.78
CA GLY A 94 -3.45 -5.41 9.09
C GLY A 94 -3.95 -4.01 8.76
N THR A 95 -4.75 -3.95 7.71
CA THR A 95 -5.40 -2.75 7.24
C THR A 95 -6.85 -2.75 7.67
N SER A 96 -7.25 -1.80 8.52
CA SER A 96 -8.64 -1.70 8.94
C SER A 96 -9.53 -1.03 7.88
N LYS A 97 -10.79 -1.45 7.83
CA LYS A 97 -11.82 -0.81 6.98
C LYS A 97 -11.96 0.67 7.30
N ALA A 98 -11.95 1.01 8.59
CA ALA A 98 -12.08 2.39 9.07
C ALA A 98 -10.93 3.28 8.57
N ALA A 99 -9.68 2.79 8.57
CA ALA A 99 -8.53 3.56 8.08
C ALA A 99 -8.65 3.88 6.59
N VAL A 100 -9.06 2.92 5.77
CA VAL A 100 -9.29 3.14 4.34
C VAL A 100 -10.45 4.10 4.10
N GLN A 101 -11.58 3.89 4.78
CA GLN A 101 -12.75 4.75 4.67
C GLN A 101 -12.47 6.20 5.07
N ALA A 102 -11.67 6.42 6.12
CA ALA A 102 -11.29 7.75 6.57
C ALA A 102 -10.51 8.53 5.50
N VAL A 103 -9.63 7.88 4.74
CA VAL A 103 -8.91 8.48 3.62
C VAL A 103 -9.84 8.74 2.43
N GLN A 104 -10.67 7.76 2.08
CA GLN A 104 -11.62 7.88 0.96
C GLN A 104 -12.68 8.98 1.20
N ALA A 105 -13.11 9.15 2.46
CA ALA A 105 -14.06 10.22 2.83
C ALA A 105 -13.51 11.63 2.61
N GLN A 106 -12.17 11.78 2.55
CA GLN A 106 -11.49 13.03 2.21
C GLN A 106 -11.29 13.19 0.69
N ASN A 107 -11.81 12.28 -0.12
CA ASN A 107 -11.61 12.24 -1.58
C ASN A 107 -10.12 12.15 -1.98
N LEU A 108 -9.29 11.52 -1.15
CA LEU A 108 -7.87 11.28 -1.40
C LEU A 108 -7.65 9.88 -1.98
N ILE A 109 -6.56 9.71 -2.74
CA ILE A 109 -6.09 8.40 -3.16
C ILE A 109 -5.51 7.68 -1.93
N CYS A 110 -6.18 6.62 -1.49
CA CYS A 110 -5.73 5.84 -0.33
C CYS A 110 -4.54 4.97 -0.69
N ILE A 111 -3.42 5.14 0.01
CA ILE A 111 -2.21 4.30 -0.13
C ILE A 111 -2.25 3.18 0.91
N LEU A 112 -2.07 1.94 0.43
CA LEU A 112 -1.88 0.73 1.23
C LEU A 112 -0.48 0.17 0.93
N ASP A 113 0.46 0.22 1.89
CA ASP A 113 1.79 -0.42 1.77
C ASP A 113 1.73 -1.77 2.51
N ILE A 114 1.55 -2.84 1.75
CA ILE A 114 1.27 -4.19 2.26
C ILE A 114 2.19 -5.23 1.61
N ASP A 115 2.34 -6.37 2.29
CA ASP A 115 3.12 -7.50 1.77
C ASP A 115 2.32 -8.34 0.75
N MET A 116 2.95 -9.39 0.24
CA MET A 116 2.34 -10.32 -0.71
C MET A 116 1.05 -10.97 -0.18
N GLN A 117 0.96 -11.28 1.12
CA GLN A 117 -0.23 -11.89 1.70
C GLN A 117 -1.38 -10.89 1.76
N GLY A 118 -1.07 -9.63 2.11
CA GLY A 118 -2.01 -8.52 2.05
C GLY A 118 -2.55 -8.31 0.63
N VAL A 119 -1.69 -8.34 -0.40
CA VAL A 119 -2.11 -8.26 -1.81
C VAL A 119 -3.11 -9.37 -2.15
N LYS A 120 -2.80 -10.63 -1.81
CA LYS A 120 -3.71 -11.76 -2.03
C LYS A 120 -5.05 -11.60 -1.31
N SER A 121 -5.04 -11.02 -0.12
CA SER A 121 -6.25 -10.79 0.67
C SER A 121 -7.10 -9.67 0.07
N ILE A 122 -6.50 -8.52 -0.31
CA ILE A 122 -7.20 -7.40 -0.96
C ILE A 122 -7.83 -7.81 -2.29
N LYS A 123 -7.18 -8.70 -3.06
CA LYS A 123 -7.74 -9.23 -4.33
C LYS A 123 -9.06 -9.99 -4.17
N ARG A 124 -9.36 -10.48 -2.98
CA ARG A 124 -10.63 -11.17 -2.65
C ARG A 124 -11.73 -10.20 -2.22
N THR A 125 -11.43 -8.91 -2.14
CA THR A 125 -12.37 -7.86 -1.76
C THR A 125 -12.87 -7.10 -2.99
N ASN A 126 -13.86 -6.24 -2.79
CA ASN A 126 -14.39 -5.34 -3.82
C ASN A 126 -13.72 -3.96 -3.82
N LEU A 127 -12.55 -3.81 -3.19
CA LEU A 127 -11.85 -2.52 -3.05
C LEU A 127 -11.36 -1.96 -4.40
N ASN A 128 -11.04 -2.84 -5.37
CA ASN A 128 -10.59 -2.51 -6.73
C ASN A 128 -9.45 -1.48 -6.79
N PRO A 129 -8.34 -1.68 -6.07
CA PRO A 129 -7.20 -0.75 -6.11
C PRO A 129 -6.39 -0.90 -7.40
N ILE A 130 -5.44 0.03 -7.61
CA ILE A 130 -4.32 -0.16 -8.55
C ILE A 130 -3.21 -0.88 -7.78
N TYR A 131 -2.75 -2.01 -8.30
CA TYR A 131 -1.68 -2.80 -7.70
C TYR A 131 -0.32 -2.44 -8.32
N VAL A 132 0.58 -1.89 -7.51
CA VAL A 132 1.93 -1.49 -7.92
C VAL A 132 2.96 -2.31 -7.15
N SER A 133 3.82 -3.02 -7.87
CA SER A 133 4.97 -3.73 -7.29
C SER A 133 6.25 -2.93 -7.53
N ILE A 134 7.00 -2.64 -6.47
CA ILE A 134 8.32 -2.02 -6.56
C ILE A 134 9.38 -3.10 -6.28
N GLN A 135 10.26 -3.32 -7.26
CA GLN A 135 11.25 -4.38 -7.23
C GLN A 135 12.67 -3.83 -7.26
N PRO A 136 13.64 -4.45 -6.58
CA PRO A 136 15.04 -4.17 -6.80
C PRO A 136 15.49 -4.72 -8.16
N PRO A 137 16.56 -4.21 -8.78
CA PRO A 137 17.04 -4.73 -10.04
C PRO A 137 17.60 -6.16 -9.91
N THR A 138 18.26 -6.47 -8.81
CA THR A 138 18.80 -7.80 -8.49
C THR A 138 18.77 -8.06 -7.00
N MET A 139 18.90 -9.33 -6.61
CA MET A 139 19.06 -9.72 -5.20
C MET A 139 20.34 -9.17 -4.57
N ASP A 140 21.43 -9.08 -5.32
CA ASP A 140 22.70 -8.53 -4.84
C ASP A 140 22.58 -7.04 -4.50
N VAL A 141 21.85 -6.29 -5.33
CA VAL A 141 21.56 -4.87 -5.05
C VAL A 141 20.66 -4.74 -3.81
N LEU A 142 19.66 -5.62 -3.68
CA LEU A 142 18.80 -5.62 -2.50
C LEU A 142 19.61 -5.91 -1.22
N GLU A 143 20.46 -6.94 -1.23
CA GLU A 143 21.30 -7.27 -0.09
C GLU A 143 22.21 -6.10 0.31
N LYS A 144 22.89 -5.47 -0.66
CA LYS A 144 23.70 -4.27 -0.41
C LYS A 144 22.90 -3.16 0.25
N ARG A 145 21.67 -2.90 -0.24
CA ARG A 145 20.77 -1.87 0.33
C ARG A 145 20.35 -2.22 1.76
N LEU A 146 20.07 -3.48 2.06
CA LEU A 146 19.68 -3.92 3.41
C LEU A 146 20.86 -3.84 4.38
N ARG A 147 22.06 -4.27 3.97
CA ARG A 147 23.28 -4.18 4.81
C ARG A 147 23.67 -2.73 5.11
N ALA A 148 23.51 -1.83 4.14
CA ALA A 148 23.80 -0.40 4.32
C ALA A 148 22.96 0.30 5.40
N ARG A 149 21.82 -0.28 5.79
CA ARG A 149 20.98 0.25 6.89
C ARG A 149 21.57 0.01 8.28
N GLN A 150 22.48 -0.95 8.43
CA GLN A 150 23.12 -1.33 9.71
C GLN A 150 22.15 -1.62 10.87
N THR A 151 20.91 -2.02 10.54
CA THR A 151 19.83 -2.27 11.52
C THR A 151 19.47 -3.74 11.65
N GLU A 152 20.13 -4.62 10.87
CA GLU A 152 19.76 -6.04 10.76
C GLU A 152 20.85 -6.94 11.29
N SER A 153 20.46 -7.99 12.03
CA SER A 153 21.33 -9.14 12.28
C SER A 153 21.42 -10.02 11.02
N GLU A 154 22.45 -10.85 10.92
CA GLU A 154 22.61 -11.79 9.78
C GLU A 154 21.40 -12.74 9.64
N ASP A 155 20.80 -13.17 10.74
CA ASP A 155 19.59 -14.01 10.69
C ASP A 155 18.37 -13.24 10.18
N SER A 156 18.20 -11.97 10.59
CA SER A 156 17.15 -11.10 10.08
C SER A 156 17.34 -10.83 8.59
N LEU A 157 18.57 -10.53 8.18
CA LEU A 157 18.92 -10.30 6.78
C LEU A 157 18.59 -11.52 5.91
N ARG A 158 19.00 -12.74 6.32
CA ARG A 158 18.71 -13.97 5.60
C ARG A 158 17.20 -14.20 5.41
N LYS A 159 16.42 -14.02 6.47
CA LYS A 159 14.95 -14.14 6.40
C LYS A 159 14.34 -13.14 5.42
N ARG A 160 14.83 -11.89 5.42
CA ARG A 160 14.37 -10.84 4.50
C ARG A 160 14.72 -11.13 3.05
N LEU A 161 15.93 -11.64 2.78
CA LEU A 161 16.33 -12.03 1.43
C LEU A 161 15.50 -13.20 0.91
N GLN A 162 15.21 -14.18 1.78
CA GLN A 162 14.34 -15.29 1.42
C GLN A 162 12.90 -14.82 1.12
N ALA A 163 12.33 -13.93 1.94
CA ALA A 163 11.03 -13.34 1.68
C ALA A 163 11.02 -12.53 0.38
N ALA A 164 12.10 -11.77 0.13
CA ALA A 164 12.24 -10.98 -1.09
C ALA A 164 12.22 -11.83 -2.37
N LEU A 165 12.86 -13.00 -2.37
CA LEU A 165 12.79 -13.94 -3.50
C LEU A 165 11.34 -14.33 -3.80
N MET A 166 10.56 -14.68 -2.78
CA MET A 166 9.16 -15.07 -2.96
C MET A 166 8.31 -13.90 -3.46
N GLU A 167 8.54 -12.69 -2.94
CA GLU A 167 7.82 -11.49 -3.39
C GLU A 167 8.17 -11.11 -4.83
N MET A 168 9.44 -11.28 -5.23
CA MET A 168 9.88 -11.04 -6.61
C MET A 168 9.29 -12.05 -7.59
N GLU A 169 9.24 -13.33 -7.22
CA GLU A 169 8.59 -14.36 -8.06
C GLU A 169 7.07 -14.11 -8.17
N PHE A 170 6.41 -13.81 -7.06
CA PHE A 170 5.00 -13.48 -7.05
C PHE A 170 4.68 -12.27 -7.95
N SER A 171 5.57 -11.30 -8.03
CA SER A 171 5.37 -10.12 -8.88
C SER A 171 5.40 -10.44 -10.39
N LYS A 172 5.97 -11.57 -10.78
CA LYS A 172 6.05 -12.03 -12.19
C LYS A 172 4.80 -12.81 -12.60
N GLU A 173 4.00 -13.28 -11.64
CA GLU A 173 2.78 -14.02 -11.93
C GLU A 173 1.76 -13.13 -12.66
N PRO A 174 1.17 -13.58 -13.78
CA PRO A 174 0.18 -12.79 -14.51
C PRO A 174 -1.01 -12.37 -13.63
N GLY A 175 -1.41 -11.12 -13.75
CA GLY A 175 -2.58 -10.59 -13.06
C GLY A 175 -2.39 -10.28 -11.58
N GLN A 176 -1.19 -10.42 -11.01
CA GLN A 176 -0.95 -10.04 -9.60
C GLN A 176 -0.81 -8.53 -9.43
N PHE A 177 -0.18 -7.85 -10.36
CA PHE A 177 0.02 -6.40 -10.33
C PHE A 177 -0.38 -5.77 -11.66
N ASP A 178 -0.93 -4.55 -11.59
CA ASP A 178 -1.20 -3.74 -12.77
C ASP A 178 0.11 -3.15 -13.32
N VAL A 179 1.06 -2.84 -12.42
CA VAL A 179 2.36 -2.27 -12.77
C VAL A 179 3.46 -2.88 -11.91
N VAL A 180 4.53 -3.34 -12.55
CA VAL A 180 5.78 -3.76 -11.89
C VAL A 180 6.88 -2.79 -12.26
N ILE A 181 7.48 -2.14 -11.26
CA ILE A 181 8.51 -1.12 -11.43
C ILE A 181 9.82 -1.64 -10.82
N VAL A 182 10.82 -1.85 -11.67
CA VAL A 182 12.18 -2.14 -11.22
C VAL A 182 12.86 -0.82 -10.87
N ASN A 183 13.22 -0.65 -9.59
CA ASN A 183 13.86 0.54 -9.05
C ASN A 183 15.39 0.39 -9.08
N ASP A 184 15.94 0.48 -10.28
CA ASP A 184 17.38 0.60 -10.51
C ASP A 184 17.82 2.08 -10.48
N ASN A 185 17.19 2.89 -11.30
CA ASN A 185 17.29 4.34 -11.27
C ASN A 185 16.03 4.93 -10.61
N LEU A 186 16.23 5.74 -9.58
CA LEU A 186 15.12 6.31 -8.80
C LEU A 186 14.21 7.23 -9.62
N ASP A 187 14.79 8.06 -10.51
CA ASP A 187 14.02 9.04 -11.27
C ASP A 187 13.19 8.35 -12.37
N GLU A 188 13.76 7.36 -13.05
CA GLU A 188 13.04 6.56 -14.03
C GLU A 188 11.90 5.73 -13.36
N ALA A 189 12.19 5.13 -12.21
CA ALA A 189 11.19 4.39 -11.45
C ALA A 189 10.06 5.33 -10.98
N TYR A 190 10.40 6.56 -10.59
CA TYR A 190 9.43 7.56 -10.19
C TYR A 190 8.52 8.00 -11.35
N GLU A 191 9.08 8.27 -12.53
CA GLU A 191 8.27 8.64 -13.70
C GLU A 191 7.31 7.52 -14.13
N LYS A 192 7.73 6.25 -14.05
CA LYS A 192 6.85 5.09 -14.28
C LYS A 192 5.72 5.03 -13.25
N LEU A 193 6.03 5.27 -11.97
CA LEU A 193 5.05 5.32 -10.90
C LEU A 193 4.03 6.43 -11.14
N LYS A 194 4.51 7.63 -11.44
CA LYS A 194 3.65 8.79 -11.73
C LYS A 194 2.73 8.52 -12.92
N ALA A 195 3.27 7.98 -14.01
CA ALA A 195 2.47 7.63 -15.19
C ALA A 195 1.36 6.63 -14.87
N ALA A 196 1.64 5.62 -14.03
CA ALA A 196 0.66 4.63 -13.61
C ALA A 196 -0.51 5.23 -12.80
N LEU A 197 -0.28 6.32 -12.08
CA LEU A 197 -1.25 6.94 -11.19
C LEU A 197 -1.89 8.22 -11.72
N ILE A 198 -1.45 8.70 -12.88
CA ILE A 198 -1.83 10.03 -13.38
C ILE A 198 -3.33 10.23 -13.53
N GLN A 199 -4.08 9.19 -13.93
CA GLN A 199 -5.52 9.28 -14.09
C GLN A 199 -6.24 9.49 -12.75
N GLU A 200 -5.82 8.79 -11.70
CA GLU A 200 -6.40 8.94 -10.37
C GLU A 200 -6.01 10.29 -9.75
N ILE A 201 -4.76 10.72 -9.95
CA ILE A 201 -4.30 12.06 -9.53
C ILE A 201 -5.14 13.16 -10.17
N GLN A 202 -5.46 13.04 -11.46
CA GLN A 202 -6.31 14.01 -12.18
C GLN A 202 -7.73 14.03 -11.64
N LYS A 203 -8.32 12.89 -11.28
CA LYS A 203 -9.66 12.82 -10.66
C LYS A 203 -9.71 13.66 -9.39
N VAL A 204 -8.75 13.47 -8.47
CA VAL A 204 -8.70 14.26 -7.22
C VAL A 204 -8.55 15.74 -7.50
N LYS A 205 -7.60 16.14 -8.36
CA LYS A 205 -7.35 17.54 -8.68
C LYS A 205 -8.55 18.23 -9.35
N ASN A 206 -9.32 17.52 -10.16
CA ASN A 206 -10.51 18.07 -10.81
C ASN A 206 -11.67 18.27 -9.82
N THR A 207 -11.81 17.36 -8.84
CA THR A 207 -12.86 17.48 -7.81
C THR A 207 -12.57 18.62 -6.82
N THR A 208 -11.29 18.92 -6.57
CA THR A 208 -10.90 20.02 -5.63
C THR A 208 -11.08 21.41 -6.25
N LYS A 209 -11.24 21.52 -7.57
CA LYS A 209 -11.44 22.78 -8.29
C LYS A 209 -12.91 23.13 -8.55
N ALA A 210 -13.82 22.22 -8.27
CA ALA A 210 -15.27 22.40 -8.42
C ALA A 210 -15.92 22.77 -7.08
#